data_cf4691eb68a47c78e5260a4080fbda9e
#
_entry.id   cf4691eb68a47c78e5260a4080fbda9e
#
_cell.length_a   1.000
_cell.length_b   1.000
_cell.length_c   1.000
_cell.angle_alpha   90.00
_cell.angle_beta   90.00
_cell.angle_gamma   90.00
#
_symmetry.space_group_name_H-M   'P 1'
#
loop_
_entity.id
_entity.type
_entity.pdbx_description
1 polymer ?
#
loop_
_entity_poly.entity_id
_entity_poly.type
_entity_poly.pdbx_seq_one_letter_code
_entity_poly.pdbx_strand_id
1 'polypeptide(L)'
;MQAISSIRQWASPEHRCHWKVVTPNTTVAMAFGPLAAQRYGSELTLRDALEGRGDMYRTLLREATAALLNAYYNAPGGPFLYPTTASVIDHMNGALLSSTQRVLIEGARFRRANAGGGGPAGRTRLPCDFTPCRSAAAPPI
;
A
#
# COMPACT_ATOMS: atom_id res chain seq x y z
N MET A 1 11.85 2.18 12.95
CA MET A 1 10.78 1.30 13.42
C MET A 1 10.23 0.53 12.24
N GLN A 2 9.97 -0.75 12.42
CA GLN A 2 9.50 -1.63 11.37
C GLN A 2 8.12 -2.16 11.70
N ALA A 3 7.18 -1.99 10.79
CA ALA A 3 5.82 -2.51 10.97
C ALA A 3 5.18 -2.71 9.62
N ILE A 4 4.38 -3.75 9.51
CA ILE A 4 3.65 -4.05 8.27
C ILE A 4 2.17 -4.03 8.60
N SER A 5 1.43 -3.18 7.92
CA SER A 5 0.01 -2.99 8.19
C SER A 5 -0.82 -3.32 6.96
N SER A 6 -2.01 -3.85 7.21
CA SER A 6 -2.93 -4.27 6.14
C SER A 6 -3.73 -3.08 5.63
N ILE A 7 -4.53 -3.33 4.59
CA ILE A 7 -5.45 -2.34 4.04
C ILE A 7 -6.30 -1.71 5.14
N ARG A 8 -6.81 -2.54 6.05
CA ARG A 8 -7.71 -2.07 7.10
C ARG A 8 -7.03 -1.03 7.98
N GLN A 9 -5.80 -1.29 8.40
CA GLN A 9 -5.07 -0.34 9.24
C GLN A 9 -4.77 0.94 8.46
N TRP A 10 -4.32 0.82 7.22
CA TRP A 10 -3.99 2.00 6.43
C TRP A 10 -5.22 2.84 6.11
N ALA A 11 -6.37 2.22 5.88
CA ALA A 11 -7.60 2.94 5.55
C ALA A 11 -8.24 3.61 6.75
N SER A 12 -7.87 3.23 7.96
CA SER A 12 -8.48 3.75 9.15
C SER A 12 -8.14 5.23 9.36
N PRO A 13 -9.14 6.11 9.55
CA PRO A 13 -8.85 7.52 9.84
C PRO A 13 -8.01 7.73 11.08
N GLU A 14 -8.09 6.80 12.03
CA GLU A 14 -7.34 6.88 13.28
C GLU A 14 -5.84 6.74 13.08
N HIS A 15 -5.41 6.24 11.92
CA HIS A 15 -4.01 5.95 11.65
C HIS A 15 -3.42 6.85 10.56
N ARG A 16 -4.06 7.96 10.23
CA ARG A 16 -3.59 8.87 9.18
C ARG A 16 -2.22 9.45 9.46
N CYS A 17 -1.87 9.62 10.73
CA CYS A 17 -0.57 10.18 11.08
C CYS A 17 0.59 9.26 10.71
N HIS A 18 0.32 8.00 10.39
CA HIS A 18 1.35 7.05 10.00
C HIS A 18 1.68 7.11 8.50
N TRP A 19 0.87 7.81 7.71
CA TRP A 19 1.17 8.02 6.30
C TRP A 19 2.38 8.93 6.16
N LYS A 20 3.32 8.53 5.32
CA LYS A 20 4.53 9.31 5.06
C LYS A 20 4.65 9.57 3.58
N VAL A 21 5.13 10.74 3.23
CA VAL A 21 5.37 11.21 1.86
C VAL A 21 4.07 11.48 1.11
N VAL A 22 3.16 10.53 1.08
CA VAL A 22 1.85 10.67 0.42
C VAL A 22 0.76 10.85 1.47
N THR A 23 -0.38 11.37 1.03
CA THR A 23 -1.54 11.59 1.88
C THR A 23 -2.73 10.83 1.32
N PRO A 24 -3.81 10.66 2.09
CA PRO A 24 -5.01 10.02 1.57
C PRO A 24 -5.57 10.69 0.31
N ASN A 25 -5.33 11.98 0.13
CA ASN A 25 -5.81 12.73 -1.03
C ASN A 25 -4.84 12.69 -2.22
N THR A 26 -3.66 12.12 -2.07
CA THR A 26 -2.74 11.91 -3.18
C THR A 26 -3.42 11.01 -4.20
N THR A 27 -3.33 11.36 -5.48
CA THR A 27 -3.97 10.55 -6.52
C THR A 27 -3.14 9.31 -6.84
N VAL A 28 -3.83 8.28 -7.29
CA VAL A 28 -3.20 7.06 -7.80
C VAL A 28 -2.26 7.39 -8.97
N ALA A 29 -2.69 8.32 -9.82
CA ALA A 29 -1.88 8.75 -10.96
C ALA A 29 -0.55 9.35 -10.51
N MET A 30 -0.55 10.18 -9.49
CA MET A 30 0.69 10.76 -8.96
C MET A 30 1.58 9.72 -8.29
N ALA A 31 0.96 8.81 -7.56
CA ALA A 31 1.73 7.83 -6.78
C ALA A 31 2.34 6.74 -7.66
N PHE A 32 1.61 6.25 -8.66
CA PHE A 32 2.03 5.10 -9.46
C PHE A 32 2.44 5.44 -10.89
N GLY A 33 1.99 6.57 -11.41
CA GLY A 33 2.41 7.03 -12.73
C GLY A 33 1.37 6.85 -13.82
N PRO A 34 1.80 7.05 -15.10
CA PRO A 34 0.86 7.14 -16.22
C PRO A 34 0.07 5.88 -16.54
N LEU A 35 0.65 4.71 -16.33
CA LEU A 35 -0.08 3.46 -16.59
C LEU A 35 -1.27 3.32 -15.65
N ALA A 36 -1.06 3.67 -14.38
CA ALA A 36 -2.15 3.66 -13.41
C ALA A 36 -3.18 4.72 -13.74
N ALA A 37 -2.74 5.89 -14.22
CA ALA A 37 -3.65 6.95 -14.64
C ALA A 37 -4.55 6.48 -15.77
N GLN A 38 -3.99 5.76 -16.74
CA GLN A 38 -4.77 5.22 -17.86
C GLN A 38 -5.80 4.20 -17.39
N ARG A 39 -5.42 3.34 -16.47
CA ARG A 39 -6.30 2.25 -16.02
C ARG A 39 -7.37 2.73 -15.04
N TYR A 40 -6.99 3.60 -14.11
CA TYR A 40 -7.84 3.96 -12.97
C TYR A 40 -8.37 5.39 -13.06
N GLY A 41 -7.86 6.19 -13.98
CA GLY A 41 -8.25 7.59 -14.09
C GLY A 41 -7.32 8.51 -13.32
N SER A 42 -7.44 9.80 -13.58
CA SER A 42 -6.57 10.80 -12.98
C SER A 42 -7.08 11.35 -11.64
N GLU A 43 -8.31 11.00 -11.29
CA GLU A 43 -8.98 11.60 -10.11
C GLU A 43 -8.98 10.69 -8.89
N LEU A 44 -8.78 9.39 -9.06
CA LEU A 44 -8.86 8.43 -7.97
C LEU A 44 -7.74 8.68 -6.97
N THR A 45 -8.10 8.79 -5.68
CA THR A 45 -7.14 9.01 -4.62
C THR A 45 -6.67 7.69 -4.01
N LEU A 46 -5.57 7.75 -3.24
CA LEU A 46 -5.08 6.58 -2.53
C LEU A 46 -6.09 6.09 -1.50
N ARG A 47 -6.82 7.01 -0.87
CA ARG A 47 -7.91 6.63 0.03
C ARG A 47 -8.98 5.84 -0.72
N ASP A 48 -9.40 6.34 -1.88
CA ASP A 48 -10.38 5.63 -2.71
C ASP A 48 -9.87 4.25 -3.09
N ALA A 49 -8.58 4.15 -3.40
CA ALA A 49 -7.96 2.87 -3.76
C ALA A 49 -8.05 1.85 -2.63
N LEU A 50 -7.78 2.29 -1.40
CA LEU A 50 -7.84 1.39 -0.24
C LEU A 50 -9.26 0.95 0.08
N GLU A 51 -10.24 1.81 -0.15
CA GLU A 51 -11.64 1.52 0.16
C GLU A 51 -12.37 0.83 -0.97
N GLY A 52 -11.83 0.91 -2.18
CA GLY A 52 -12.51 0.40 -3.36
C GLY A 52 -12.55 -1.12 -3.42
N ARG A 53 -13.63 -1.62 -3.98
CA ARG A 53 -13.80 -3.04 -4.25
C ARG A 53 -14.17 -3.21 -5.71
N GLY A 54 -13.96 -4.40 -6.24
CA GLY A 54 -14.27 -4.65 -7.64
C GLY A 54 -13.52 -5.85 -8.15
N ASP A 55 -13.11 -5.78 -9.42
CA ASP A 55 -12.42 -6.88 -10.09
C ASP A 55 -10.95 -6.99 -9.65
N MET A 56 -10.21 -7.84 -10.37
CA MET A 56 -8.81 -8.11 -10.07
C MET A 56 -7.93 -6.84 -10.17
N TYR A 57 -8.29 -5.91 -11.03
CA TYR A 57 -7.53 -4.66 -11.18
C TYR A 57 -7.72 -3.76 -9.97
N ARG A 58 -8.93 -3.73 -9.40
CA ARG A 58 -9.17 -2.97 -8.18
C ARG A 58 -8.51 -3.65 -6.98
N THR A 59 -8.47 -4.96 -6.94
CA THR A 59 -7.75 -5.70 -5.91
C THR A 59 -6.25 -5.41 -6.00
N LEU A 60 -5.69 -5.45 -7.21
CA LEU A 60 -4.29 -5.10 -7.42
C LEU A 60 -4.00 -3.71 -6.87
N LEU A 61 -4.82 -2.72 -7.24
CA LEU A 61 -4.63 -1.34 -6.81
C LEU A 61 -4.70 -1.20 -5.30
N ARG A 62 -5.69 -1.83 -4.69
CA ARG A 62 -5.90 -1.77 -3.24
C ARG A 62 -4.69 -2.31 -2.49
N GLU A 63 -4.23 -3.49 -2.89
CA GLU A 63 -3.10 -4.13 -2.23
C GLU A 63 -1.77 -3.43 -2.55
N ALA A 64 -1.61 -2.95 -3.78
CA ALA A 64 -0.40 -2.19 -4.14
C ALA A 64 -0.32 -0.88 -3.36
N THR A 65 -1.46 -0.23 -3.12
CA THR A 65 -1.49 1.00 -2.34
C THR A 65 -1.04 0.74 -0.90
N ALA A 66 -1.56 -0.31 -0.27
CA ALA A 66 -1.11 -0.67 1.08
C ALA A 66 0.38 -1.02 1.08
N ALA A 67 0.86 -1.73 0.07
CA ALA A 67 2.28 -2.07 -0.03
C ALA A 67 3.15 -0.82 -0.19
N LEU A 68 2.68 0.15 -0.97
CA LEU A 68 3.40 1.42 -1.14
C LEU A 68 3.52 2.15 0.21
N LEU A 69 2.43 2.19 0.97
CA LEU A 69 2.44 2.83 2.28
C LEU A 69 3.35 2.10 3.25
N ASN A 70 3.33 0.76 3.23
CA ASN A 70 4.24 -0.03 4.05
C ASN A 70 5.71 0.24 3.66
N ALA A 71 5.99 0.37 2.38
CA ALA A 71 7.34 0.67 1.92
C ALA A 71 7.81 2.06 2.36
N TYR A 72 6.92 3.05 2.35
CA TYR A 72 7.25 4.37 2.86
C TYR A 72 7.47 4.37 4.38
N TYR A 73 6.69 3.57 5.10
CA TYR A 73 6.75 3.54 6.55
C TYR A 73 8.01 2.83 7.06
N ASN A 74 8.42 1.76 6.38
CA ASN A 74 9.55 0.95 6.83
C ASN A 74 10.86 1.45 6.22
N ALA A 75 11.95 1.27 6.96
CA ALA A 75 13.26 1.66 6.49
C ALA A 75 13.67 0.81 5.28
N PRO A 76 14.37 1.40 4.32
CA PRO A 76 14.90 0.62 3.19
C PRO A 76 15.78 -0.54 3.69
N GLY A 77 15.66 -1.69 3.04
CA GLY A 77 16.44 -2.87 3.42
C GLY A 77 15.88 -3.63 4.59
N GLY A 78 14.73 -3.20 5.13
CA GLY A 78 14.07 -3.93 6.21
C GLY A 78 13.42 -5.21 5.72
N PRO A 79 12.70 -5.92 6.60
CA PRO A 79 12.13 -7.23 6.26
C PRO A 79 10.87 -7.20 5.42
N PHE A 80 10.32 -6.02 5.08
CA PHE A 80 9.19 -5.95 4.19
C PHE A 80 9.59 -6.48 2.80
N LEU A 81 8.71 -7.26 2.19
CA LEU A 81 9.02 -7.95 0.93
C LEU A 81 9.39 -6.97 -0.19
N TYR A 82 8.81 -5.79 -0.20
CA TYR A 82 9.15 -4.74 -1.15
C TYR A 82 10.05 -3.72 -0.46
N PRO A 83 11.36 -3.80 -0.65
CA PRO A 83 12.31 -3.01 0.14
C PRO A 83 12.27 -1.52 -0.16
N THR A 84 11.74 -1.13 -1.32
CA THR A 84 11.64 0.28 -1.69
C THR A 84 10.29 0.58 -2.30
N THR A 85 9.90 1.85 -2.28
CA THR A 85 8.68 2.28 -2.96
C THR A 85 8.78 2.07 -4.47
N ALA A 86 9.97 2.25 -5.03
CA ALA A 86 10.21 1.99 -6.45
C ALA A 86 9.91 0.54 -6.81
N SER A 87 10.25 -0.40 -5.93
CA SER A 87 9.95 -1.81 -6.14
C SER A 87 8.43 -2.05 -6.24
N VAL A 88 7.66 -1.42 -5.36
CA VAL A 88 6.19 -1.53 -5.41
C VAL A 88 5.66 -0.98 -6.74
N ILE A 89 6.13 0.20 -7.12
CA ILE A 89 5.68 0.87 -8.35
C ILE A 89 6.05 0.03 -9.58
N ASP A 90 7.26 -0.53 -9.60
CA ASP A 90 7.70 -1.36 -10.72
C ASP A 90 6.86 -2.60 -10.87
N HIS A 91 6.54 -3.28 -9.77
CA HIS A 91 5.68 -4.47 -9.81
C HIS A 91 4.26 -4.13 -10.25
N MET A 92 3.74 -3.01 -9.78
CA MET A 92 2.41 -2.54 -10.19
C MET A 92 2.39 -2.28 -11.70
N ASN A 93 3.36 -1.53 -12.21
CA ASN A 93 3.43 -1.20 -13.62
C ASN A 93 3.66 -2.44 -14.48
N GLY A 94 4.49 -3.36 -14.00
CA GLY A 94 4.72 -4.62 -14.70
C GLY A 94 3.44 -5.43 -14.86
N ALA A 95 2.61 -5.46 -13.82
CA ALA A 95 1.33 -6.14 -13.89
C ALA A 95 0.39 -5.47 -14.88
N LEU A 96 0.33 -4.13 -14.85
CA LEU A 96 -0.56 -3.38 -15.75
C LEU A 96 -0.18 -3.52 -17.22
N LEU A 97 1.10 -3.78 -17.50
CA LEU A 97 1.58 -3.99 -18.87
C LEU A 97 1.48 -5.44 -19.35
N SER A 98 1.06 -6.35 -18.47
CA SER A 98 1.09 -7.76 -18.77
C SER A 98 -0.33 -8.34 -18.87
N SER A 99 -0.46 -9.63 -18.60
CA SER A 99 -1.72 -10.36 -18.71
C SER A 99 -2.55 -10.24 -17.45
N THR A 100 -3.84 -10.61 -17.56
CA THR A 100 -4.73 -10.68 -16.39
C THR A 100 -4.21 -11.67 -15.35
N GLN A 101 -3.54 -12.74 -15.80
CA GLN A 101 -2.93 -13.68 -14.88
C GLN A 101 -1.85 -13.00 -14.02
N ARG A 102 -1.05 -12.14 -14.64
CA ARG A 102 -0.02 -11.41 -13.90
C ARG A 102 -0.63 -10.45 -12.89
N VAL A 103 -1.76 -9.81 -13.24
CA VAL A 103 -2.49 -8.94 -12.31
C VAL A 103 -2.93 -9.72 -11.08
N LEU A 104 -3.46 -10.93 -11.27
CA LEU A 104 -3.86 -11.78 -10.16
C LEU A 104 -2.67 -12.18 -9.29
N ILE A 105 -1.56 -12.55 -9.90
CA ILE A 105 -0.36 -12.98 -9.18
C ILE A 105 0.21 -11.83 -8.36
N GLU A 106 0.37 -10.66 -8.97
CA GLU A 106 0.95 -9.53 -8.26
C GLU A 106 0.02 -9.02 -7.15
N GLY A 107 -1.28 -9.02 -7.39
CA GLY A 107 -2.24 -8.65 -6.35
C GLY A 107 -2.15 -9.56 -5.13
N ALA A 108 -2.04 -10.88 -5.37
CA ALA A 108 -1.90 -11.85 -4.30
C ALA A 108 -0.57 -11.69 -3.56
N ARG A 109 0.49 -11.37 -4.30
CA ARG A 109 1.82 -11.15 -3.72
C ARG A 109 1.85 -9.92 -2.83
N PHE A 110 1.26 -8.81 -3.27
CA PHE A 110 1.12 -7.61 -2.44
C PHE A 110 0.32 -7.91 -1.17
N ARG A 111 -0.77 -8.65 -1.32
CA ARG A 111 -1.61 -9.00 -0.18
C ARG A 111 -0.84 -9.79 0.86
N ARG A 112 -0.05 -10.77 0.42
CA ARG A 112 0.78 -11.57 1.33
C ARG A 112 1.79 -10.69 2.06
N ALA A 113 2.43 -9.79 1.33
CA ALA A 113 3.39 -8.86 1.93
C ALA A 113 2.73 -7.98 2.98
N ASN A 114 1.53 -7.46 2.68
CA ASN A 114 0.79 -6.58 3.59
C ASN A 114 0.30 -7.32 4.83
N ALA A 115 0.22 -8.63 4.77
CA ALA A 115 -0.15 -9.45 5.93
C ALA A 115 1.07 -9.83 6.79
N GLY A 116 2.26 -9.30 6.45
CA GLY A 116 3.48 -9.56 7.19
C GLY A 116 4.20 -10.83 6.79
N GLY A 117 3.74 -11.49 5.72
CA GLY A 117 4.40 -12.68 5.23
C GLY A 117 5.50 -12.36 4.24
N GLY A 118 6.27 -13.37 3.84
CA GLY A 118 7.18 -13.25 2.72
C GLY A 118 8.59 -12.82 3.03
N GLY A 119 9.03 -12.84 4.26
CA GLY A 119 10.45 -12.65 4.57
C GLY A 119 11.29 -13.80 3.98
N PRO A 120 12.60 -13.69 4.04
CA PRO A 120 13.49 -14.70 3.42
C PRO A 120 13.18 -16.13 3.83
N ALA A 121 12.75 -16.34 5.07
CA ALA A 121 12.39 -17.67 5.57
C ALA A 121 10.89 -17.90 5.56
N GLY A 122 10.10 -16.93 5.13
CA GLY A 122 8.64 -17.02 5.16
C GLY A 122 8.05 -17.12 6.54
N ARG A 123 8.84 -16.92 7.57
CA ARG A 123 8.42 -17.11 8.96
C ARG A 123 8.36 -15.84 9.78
N THR A 124 9.13 -14.83 9.36
CA THR A 124 9.18 -13.58 10.10
C THR A 124 7.91 -12.79 9.84
N ARG A 125 7.23 -12.40 10.91
CA ARG A 125 6.09 -11.53 10.83
C ARG A 125 6.37 -10.24 11.56
N LEU A 126 6.01 -9.14 10.95
CA LEU A 126 6.05 -7.84 11.59
C LEU A 126 4.61 -7.39 11.78
N PRO A 127 4.11 -7.46 13.00
CA PRO A 127 2.76 -6.99 13.25
C PRO A 127 2.66 -5.49 13.00
N CYS A 128 1.47 -5.03 12.72
CA CYS A 128 1.19 -3.61 12.64
C CYS A 128 1.29 -3.03 14.06
N ASP A 129 2.13 -2.02 14.22
CA ASP A 129 2.33 -1.39 15.52
C ASP A 129 1.63 -0.03 15.62
N PHE A 130 0.66 0.22 14.75
CA PHE A 130 -0.03 1.49 14.73
C PHE A 130 -0.78 1.72 16.03
N THR A 131 -0.53 2.88 16.62
CA THR A 131 -1.37 3.40 17.70
C THR A 131 -2.27 4.47 17.08
N PRO A 132 -3.46 4.69 17.64
CA PRO A 132 -4.32 5.75 17.13
C PRO A 132 -3.62 7.10 17.15
N CYS A 133 -3.82 7.87 16.09
CA CYS A 133 -3.31 9.22 16.02
C CYS A 133 -4.02 10.08 17.03
N ARG A 134 -3.31 11.06 17.55
CA ARG A 134 -3.97 12.05 18.37
C ARG A 134 -4.92 12.86 17.53
N SER A 135 -6.14 13.00 18.00
CA SER A 135 -7.08 13.87 17.35
C SER A 135 -6.61 15.31 17.45
N ALA A 136 -6.67 16.03 16.35
CA ALA A 136 -6.36 17.45 16.36
C ALA A 136 -7.34 18.23 17.24
N ALA A 137 -8.52 17.67 17.50
CA ALA A 137 -9.52 18.28 18.35
C ALA A 137 -9.30 17.98 19.83
N ALA A 138 -8.36 17.10 20.16
CA ALA A 138 -8.02 16.78 21.54
C ALA A 138 -6.75 17.52 21.89
N PRO A 139 -6.85 18.73 22.44
CA PRO A 139 -5.65 19.47 22.77
C PRO A 139 -4.87 18.73 23.84
N PRO A 140 -3.57 18.67 23.71
CA PRO A 140 -2.75 18.15 24.78
C PRO A 140 -2.93 19.04 25.98
N ILE A 141 -3.18 18.44 27.05
CA ILE A 141 -3.37 19.20 28.27
C ILE A 141 -2.05 19.46 28.94
#